data_fcc32a784db555cc9b30e2a80e8fc2f6
#
_entry.id   fcc32a784db555cc9b30e2a80e8fc2f6
#
_cell.length_a   1.000
_cell.length_b   1.000
_cell.length_c   1.000
_cell.angle_alpha   90.00
_cell.angle_beta   90.00
_cell.angle_gamma   90.00
#
_symmetry.space_group_name_H-M   'P 1'
#
loop_
_entity.id
_entity.type
_entity.pdbx_description
1 polymer ?
#
loop_
_entity_poly.entity_id
_entity_poly.type
_entity_poly.pdbx_seq_one_letter_code
_entity_poly.pdbx_strand_id
1 'polypeptide(L)'
;MKETHCSRREFLGMSAAAAGASLAAHSMVPLPRNLIPAAVAASDRVRFGMVGVGMQGNWLLSESIKLPGVECAAAADLYDGRHTLAREIVRADLPVTRRYQTLLEDKNIDCIVAAVPDHWHKQVVVDAVSAGKDIYCEKPMSHSPADGVAMVDAAKKAGRIVQIGSQRVSSQICAKAKDLIAQGMLGDLMLVEGWLGRNDPTGAWQYPPPPDLSPRTLDWDTWQGTVPKRAFDPNIFARWRCWKEYGTGVAGDLLVHLISGMMFMLGINEPPKQASAVGGIRRWKDGRNMPDVHAVVYYFGDLPVYMRLNLGTEMPEAYRIQGSKGVLDVTGSTLSLAPQTGKDNYPSYYTGSYPHAMREAYLEKWHQENDPKLGQATAMPETISFSGPDFDDVRPHLWTYFEAVRTRKPVVEDVVFGHNAALACHMANESYFRKTTVSWDEASKTIKT
;
A
#
# COMPACT_ATOMS: atom_id res chain seq x y z
N MET A 1 -33.69 -16.73 -15.47
CA MET A 1 -32.40 -16.14 -15.85
C MET A 1 -31.42 -17.30 -15.91
N LYS A 2 -30.78 -17.54 -17.07
CA LYS A 2 -29.81 -18.62 -17.23
C LYS A 2 -28.50 -18.18 -16.59
N GLU A 3 -28.04 -18.96 -15.60
CA GLU A 3 -26.70 -18.80 -15.03
C GLU A 3 -25.66 -19.13 -16.11
N THR A 4 -24.85 -18.16 -16.47
CA THR A 4 -23.74 -18.34 -17.39
C THR A 4 -22.53 -18.81 -16.59
N HIS A 5 -22.24 -20.10 -16.62
CA HIS A 5 -20.98 -20.64 -16.13
C HIS A 5 -19.85 -20.28 -17.12
N CYS A 6 -18.90 -19.45 -16.67
CA CYS A 6 -17.71 -19.16 -17.45
C CYS A 6 -16.64 -20.22 -17.21
N SER A 7 -16.24 -20.95 -18.24
CA SER A 7 -15.18 -21.96 -18.16
C SER A 7 -13.80 -21.31 -18.24
N ARG A 8 -12.76 -22.00 -17.71
CA ARG A 8 -11.34 -21.58 -17.79
C ARG A 8 -10.90 -21.20 -19.22
N ARG A 9 -11.49 -21.85 -20.23
CA ARG A 9 -11.21 -21.64 -21.64
C ARG A 9 -11.85 -20.36 -22.18
N GLU A 10 -13.05 -20.01 -21.72
CA GLU A 10 -13.75 -18.77 -22.12
C GLU A 10 -13.13 -17.55 -21.45
N PHE A 11 -12.69 -17.68 -20.18
CA PHE A 11 -11.94 -16.62 -19.48
C PHE A 11 -10.58 -16.35 -20.16
N LEU A 12 -9.87 -17.38 -20.59
CA LEU A 12 -8.61 -17.23 -21.33
C LEU A 12 -8.83 -16.65 -22.73
N GLY A 13 -9.96 -16.94 -23.37
CA GLY A 13 -10.35 -16.37 -24.67
C GLY A 13 -10.64 -14.86 -24.60
N MET A 14 -11.28 -14.41 -23.53
CA MET A 14 -11.55 -12.99 -23.29
C MET A 14 -10.27 -12.20 -22.95
N SER A 15 -9.28 -12.84 -22.33
CA SER A 15 -7.97 -12.23 -22.02
C SER A 15 -7.08 -12.11 -23.28
N ALA A 16 -7.27 -12.96 -24.28
CA ALA A 16 -6.47 -12.94 -25.53
C ALA A 16 -6.89 -11.85 -26.52
N ALA A 17 -8.12 -11.34 -26.43
CA ALA A 17 -8.62 -10.26 -27.31
C ALA A 17 -8.06 -8.87 -26.94
N ALA A 18 -7.41 -8.73 -25.78
CA ALA A 18 -6.75 -7.49 -25.32
C ALA A 18 -5.23 -7.46 -25.58
N ALA A 19 -4.66 -8.52 -26.15
CA ALA A 19 -3.20 -8.66 -26.34
C ALA A 19 -2.78 -8.36 -27.79
N GLY A 20 -2.85 -7.13 -28.16
CA GLY A 20 -2.30 -6.64 -29.43
C GLY A 20 -1.67 -5.27 -29.27
N ALA A 21 -0.50 -5.16 -28.61
CA ALA A 21 0.58 -4.21 -28.88
C ALA A 21 1.67 -4.23 -27.79
N SER A 22 2.92 -4.47 -28.21
CA SER A 22 4.23 -4.05 -27.67
C SER A 22 4.61 -4.33 -26.23
N LEU A 23 5.77 -4.92 -26.10
CA LEU A 23 6.68 -5.05 -24.94
C LEU A 23 6.67 -3.82 -24.04
N ALA A 24 5.95 -3.89 -22.92
CA ALA A 24 6.10 -2.99 -21.78
C ALA A 24 5.71 -3.78 -20.52
N ALA A 25 6.42 -3.52 -19.43
CA ALA A 25 6.22 -4.12 -18.11
C ALA A 25 4.75 -4.45 -17.82
N HIS A 26 4.49 -5.67 -17.35
CA HIS A 26 3.15 -6.18 -17.07
C HIS A 26 2.51 -5.40 -15.92
N SER A 27 1.93 -4.24 -16.21
CA SER A 27 1.05 -3.57 -15.28
C SER A 27 -0.31 -4.28 -15.29
N MET A 28 -0.55 -5.16 -14.34
CA MET A 28 -1.89 -5.66 -14.10
C MET A 28 -2.77 -4.49 -13.63
N VAL A 29 -3.67 -4.05 -14.48
CA VAL A 29 -4.71 -3.09 -14.09
C VAL A 29 -5.59 -3.77 -13.04
N PRO A 30 -5.87 -3.12 -11.90
CA PRO A 30 -6.80 -3.67 -10.90
C PRO A 30 -8.13 -4.01 -11.55
N LEU A 31 -8.64 -5.22 -11.31
CA LEU A 31 -9.91 -5.64 -11.87
C LEU A 31 -11.05 -4.85 -11.21
N PRO A 32 -11.91 -4.18 -11.98
CA PRO A 32 -13.14 -3.59 -11.44
C PRO A 32 -13.98 -4.66 -10.72
N ARG A 33 -14.74 -4.27 -9.69
CA ARG A 33 -15.63 -5.15 -8.91
C ARG A 33 -16.55 -6.03 -9.79
N ASN A 34 -16.99 -5.53 -10.92
CA ASN A 34 -17.84 -6.22 -11.91
C ASN A 34 -17.12 -7.33 -12.69
N LEU A 35 -15.79 -7.48 -12.56
CA LEU A 35 -15.04 -8.56 -13.19
C LEU A 35 -14.76 -9.75 -12.24
N ILE A 36 -15.20 -9.67 -10.98
CA ILE A 36 -15.23 -10.85 -10.10
C ILE A 36 -16.40 -11.71 -10.56
N PRO A 37 -16.17 -12.95 -11.05
CA PRO A 37 -17.25 -13.80 -11.54
C PRO A 37 -18.20 -14.19 -10.42
N ALA A 38 -19.46 -14.44 -10.74
CA ALA A 38 -20.46 -14.86 -9.75
C ALA A 38 -20.20 -16.26 -9.18
N ALA A 39 -19.50 -17.13 -9.94
CA ALA A 39 -19.16 -18.48 -9.53
C ALA A 39 -17.83 -18.93 -10.14
N VAL A 40 -17.17 -19.87 -9.44
CA VAL A 40 -15.93 -20.54 -9.86
C VAL A 40 -16.21 -22.04 -9.86
N ALA A 41 -15.60 -22.78 -10.80
CA ALA A 41 -15.76 -24.25 -10.86
C ALA A 41 -15.28 -24.91 -9.56
N ALA A 42 -15.89 -26.01 -9.17
CA ALA A 42 -15.56 -26.72 -7.93
C ALA A 42 -14.08 -27.19 -7.91
N SER A 43 -13.52 -27.52 -9.09
CA SER A 43 -12.11 -27.88 -9.27
C SER A 43 -11.14 -26.72 -9.01
N ASP A 44 -11.62 -25.48 -9.11
CA ASP A 44 -10.82 -24.27 -9.02
C ASP A 44 -10.98 -23.58 -7.65
N ARG A 45 -11.55 -24.27 -6.66
CA ARG A 45 -11.61 -23.79 -5.28
C ARG A 45 -10.22 -23.62 -4.71
N VAL A 46 -10.03 -22.53 -3.96
CA VAL A 46 -8.83 -22.27 -3.17
C VAL A 46 -9.18 -22.35 -1.69
N ARG A 47 -8.46 -23.17 -0.97
CA ARG A 47 -8.60 -23.34 0.47
C ARG A 47 -7.46 -22.64 1.17
N PHE A 48 -7.78 -21.63 1.97
CA PHE A 48 -6.76 -20.87 2.68
C PHE A 48 -6.78 -21.13 4.19
N GLY A 49 -5.61 -20.97 4.81
CA GLY A 49 -5.44 -20.88 6.25
C GLY A 49 -5.32 -19.41 6.66
N MET A 50 -6.08 -18.99 7.69
CA MET A 50 -5.99 -17.64 8.25
C MET A 50 -5.01 -17.62 9.43
N VAL A 51 -3.99 -16.73 9.39
CA VAL A 51 -3.03 -16.54 10.48
C VAL A 51 -3.18 -15.12 11.05
N GLY A 52 -3.66 -15.02 12.28
CA GLY A 52 -4.01 -13.75 12.93
C GLY A 52 -5.42 -13.29 12.57
N VAL A 53 -6.34 -13.31 13.55
CA VAL A 53 -7.76 -12.92 13.41
C VAL A 53 -8.02 -11.64 14.23
N GLY A 54 -7.04 -10.71 14.20
CA GLY A 54 -7.16 -9.39 14.80
C GLY A 54 -8.10 -8.47 14.01
N MET A 55 -8.03 -7.15 14.27
CA MET A 55 -8.91 -6.18 13.60
C MET A 55 -8.82 -6.26 12.08
N GLN A 56 -7.62 -6.27 11.52
CA GLN A 56 -7.44 -6.42 10.08
C GLN A 56 -7.74 -7.86 9.62
N GLY A 57 -7.29 -8.85 10.40
CA GLY A 57 -7.46 -10.25 10.04
C GLY A 57 -8.91 -10.70 9.99
N ASN A 58 -9.77 -10.26 10.91
CA ASN A 58 -11.20 -10.61 10.84
C ASN A 58 -11.89 -9.98 9.61
N TRP A 59 -11.49 -8.77 9.22
CA TRP A 59 -12.00 -8.13 8.02
C TRP A 59 -11.55 -8.87 6.76
N LEU A 60 -10.26 -9.18 6.63
CA LEU A 60 -9.75 -9.99 5.51
C LEU A 60 -10.43 -11.37 5.44
N LEU A 61 -10.61 -12.03 6.59
CA LEU A 61 -11.31 -13.30 6.67
C LEU A 61 -12.75 -13.18 6.14
N SER A 62 -13.47 -12.17 6.63
CA SER A 62 -14.87 -11.91 6.25
C SER A 62 -15.02 -11.56 4.76
N GLU A 63 -14.07 -10.82 4.17
CA GLU A 63 -14.11 -10.48 2.75
C GLU A 63 -13.62 -11.63 1.87
N SER A 64 -12.65 -12.42 2.32
CA SER A 64 -12.13 -13.57 1.57
C SER A 64 -13.20 -14.65 1.34
N ILE A 65 -13.98 -15.00 2.37
CA ILE A 65 -15.01 -16.05 2.27
C ILE A 65 -16.23 -15.63 1.42
N LYS A 66 -16.36 -14.34 1.10
CA LYS A 66 -17.38 -13.85 0.18
C LYS A 66 -16.96 -13.96 -1.29
N LEU A 67 -15.68 -14.26 -1.54
CA LEU A 67 -15.18 -14.41 -2.90
C LEU A 67 -15.56 -15.79 -3.47
N PRO A 68 -15.94 -15.87 -4.74
CA PRO A 68 -16.36 -17.13 -5.34
C PRO A 68 -15.19 -18.13 -5.36
N GLY A 69 -15.51 -19.36 -4.91
CA GLY A 69 -14.54 -20.45 -4.88
C GLY A 69 -13.38 -20.26 -3.88
N VAL A 70 -13.54 -19.44 -2.84
CA VAL A 70 -12.58 -19.25 -1.76
C VAL A 70 -13.17 -19.80 -0.45
N GLU A 71 -12.41 -20.66 0.23
CA GLU A 71 -12.85 -21.33 1.47
C GLU A 71 -11.79 -21.18 2.56
N CYS A 72 -12.18 -20.74 3.75
CA CYS A 72 -11.32 -20.82 4.91
C CYS A 72 -11.34 -22.23 5.50
N ALA A 73 -10.20 -22.91 5.48
CA ALA A 73 -10.06 -24.28 5.97
C ALA A 73 -9.78 -24.35 7.46
N ALA A 74 -8.97 -23.40 7.98
CA ALA A 74 -8.59 -23.31 9.39
C ALA A 74 -8.12 -21.92 9.74
N ALA A 75 -8.08 -21.58 11.03
CA ALA A 75 -7.51 -20.32 11.50
C ALA A 75 -6.55 -20.54 12.68
N ALA A 76 -5.53 -19.67 12.78
CA ALA A 76 -4.58 -19.65 13.88
C ALA A 76 -4.48 -18.26 14.50
N ASP A 77 -4.54 -18.18 15.81
CA ASP A 77 -4.25 -16.98 16.60
C ASP A 77 -3.74 -17.38 17.99
N LEU A 78 -2.90 -16.57 18.58
CA LEU A 78 -2.36 -16.84 19.92
C LEU A 78 -3.32 -16.46 21.05
N TYR A 79 -4.39 -15.71 20.72
CA TYR A 79 -5.44 -15.31 21.67
C TYR A 79 -6.73 -16.08 21.41
N ASP A 80 -7.22 -16.83 22.41
CA ASP A 80 -8.37 -17.73 22.31
C ASP A 80 -9.69 -17.05 21.93
N GLY A 81 -9.89 -15.79 22.35
CA GLY A 81 -11.07 -15.02 21.96
C GLY A 81 -11.21 -14.86 20.45
N ARG A 82 -10.10 -14.87 19.71
CA ARG A 82 -10.11 -14.81 18.24
C ARG A 82 -10.39 -16.15 17.58
N HIS A 83 -10.20 -17.26 18.29
CA HIS A 83 -10.69 -18.58 17.83
C HIS A 83 -12.22 -18.60 17.78
N THR A 84 -12.86 -18.07 18.83
CA THR A 84 -14.32 -17.92 18.86
C THR A 84 -14.79 -17.01 17.71
N LEU A 85 -14.17 -15.85 17.53
CA LEU A 85 -14.48 -14.90 16.45
C LEU A 85 -14.35 -15.55 15.06
N ALA A 86 -13.28 -16.31 14.81
CA ALA A 86 -13.09 -16.99 13.53
C ALA A 86 -14.22 -18.00 13.24
N ARG A 87 -14.67 -18.73 14.26
CA ARG A 87 -15.80 -19.67 14.13
C ARG A 87 -17.13 -18.95 13.87
N GLU A 88 -17.36 -17.82 14.50
CA GLU A 88 -18.55 -16.99 14.27
C GLU A 88 -18.59 -16.44 12.83
N ILE A 89 -17.43 -16.07 12.29
CA ILE A 89 -17.33 -15.51 10.92
C ILE A 89 -17.49 -16.62 9.85
N VAL A 90 -16.88 -17.78 10.04
CA VAL A 90 -16.80 -18.81 9.00
C VAL A 90 -17.85 -19.92 9.23
N ARG A 91 -17.71 -20.70 10.30
CA ARG A 91 -18.61 -21.77 10.74
C ARG A 91 -18.19 -22.31 12.11
N ALA A 92 -19.16 -22.83 12.85
CA ALA A 92 -18.98 -23.25 14.25
C ALA A 92 -17.92 -24.36 14.45
N ASP A 93 -17.74 -25.25 13.48
CA ASP A 93 -16.79 -26.36 13.50
C ASP A 93 -15.44 -26.04 12.82
N LEU A 94 -15.17 -24.76 12.53
CA LEU A 94 -13.88 -24.36 11.95
C LEU A 94 -12.72 -24.82 12.84
N PRO A 95 -11.75 -25.57 12.30
CA PRO A 95 -10.51 -25.89 13.00
C PRO A 95 -9.75 -24.61 13.38
N VAL A 96 -9.40 -24.48 14.66
CA VAL A 96 -8.63 -23.34 15.17
C VAL A 96 -7.49 -23.80 16.05
N THR A 97 -6.39 -23.06 16.08
CA THR A 97 -5.19 -23.42 16.83
C THR A 97 -4.38 -22.20 17.25
N ARG A 98 -3.55 -22.32 18.28
CA ARG A 98 -2.51 -21.32 18.59
C ARG A 98 -1.26 -21.46 17.73
N ARG A 99 -1.05 -22.64 17.10
CA ARG A 99 0.14 -22.95 16.29
C ARG A 99 -0.18 -22.80 14.79
N TYR A 100 0.23 -21.69 14.17
CA TYR A 100 0.02 -21.50 12.72
C TYR A 100 0.76 -22.54 11.87
N GLN A 101 1.85 -23.14 12.36
CA GLN A 101 2.58 -24.21 11.67
C GLN A 101 1.67 -25.39 11.33
N THR A 102 0.67 -25.67 12.16
CA THR A 102 -0.33 -26.70 11.88
C THR A 102 -1.07 -26.45 10.55
N LEU A 103 -1.31 -25.18 10.20
CA LEU A 103 -1.92 -24.82 8.92
C LEU A 103 -0.95 -25.04 7.75
N LEU A 104 0.35 -24.85 7.98
CA LEU A 104 1.38 -25.08 6.96
C LEU A 104 1.59 -26.58 6.68
N GLU A 105 1.42 -27.43 7.68
CA GLU A 105 1.54 -28.87 7.61
C GLU A 105 0.32 -29.52 6.90
N ASP A 106 -0.85 -28.86 6.89
CA ASP A 106 -2.07 -29.38 6.26
C ASP A 106 -1.98 -29.27 4.73
N LYS A 107 -2.00 -30.46 4.07
CA LYS A 107 -1.96 -30.57 2.60
C LYS A 107 -3.26 -30.09 1.92
N ASN A 108 -4.34 -29.95 2.65
CA ASN A 108 -5.62 -29.45 2.14
C ASN A 108 -5.71 -27.92 2.17
N ILE A 109 -4.70 -27.22 2.64
CA ILE A 109 -4.58 -25.77 2.59
C ILE A 109 -3.65 -25.41 1.45
N ASP A 110 -4.14 -24.65 0.48
CA ASP A 110 -3.38 -24.22 -0.70
C ASP A 110 -2.48 -23.02 -0.41
N CYS A 111 -2.99 -22.09 0.39
CA CYS A 111 -2.32 -20.82 0.65
C CYS A 111 -2.68 -20.26 2.04
N ILE A 112 -1.97 -19.21 2.43
CA ILE A 112 -2.12 -18.52 3.72
C ILE A 112 -2.56 -17.06 3.50
N VAL A 113 -3.42 -16.57 4.39
CA VAL A 113 -3.69 -15.14 4.58
C VAL A 113 -3.20 -14.78 5.97
N ALA A 114 -2.20 -13.89 6.05
CA ALA A 114 -1.55 -13.52 7.32
C ALA A 114 -1.79 -12.04 7.66
N ALA A 115 -2.32 -11.79 8.86
CA ALA A 115 -2.54 -10.46 9.43
C ALA A 115 -2.11 -10.44 10.91
N VAL A 116 -0.83 -10.64 11.12
CA VAL A 116 -0.16 -10.65 12.41
C VAL A 116 0.52 -9.30 12.69
N PRO A 117 1.01 -9.00 13.92
CA PRO A 117 1.86 -7.82 14.15
C PRO A 117 3.14 -7.85 13.31
N ASP A 118 3.69 -6.66 12.97
CA ASP A 118 4.81 -6.49 12.03
C ASP A 118 6.01 -7.39 12.34
N HIS A 119 6.36 -7.56 13.62
CA HIS A 119 7.50 -8.38 14.05
C HIS A 119 7.35 -9.88 13.76
N TRP A 120 6.15 -10.34 13.39
CA TRP A 120 5.88 -11.72 13.00
C TRP A 120 5.87 -11.94 11.48
N HIS A 121 5.79 -10.89 10.67
CA HIS A 121 5.63 -11.01 9.21
C HIS A 121 6.71 -11.88 8.58
N LYS A 122 7.99 -11.60 8.88
CA LYS A 122 9.09 -12.39 8.32
C LYS A 122 8.95 -13.87 8.63
N GLN A 123 8.74 -14.22 9.89
CA GLN A 123 8.71 -15.64 10.29
C GLN A 123 7.57 -16.37 9.59
N VAL A 124 6.37 -15.79 9.59
CA VAL A 124 5.19 -16.42 8.97
C VAL A 124 5.37 -16.56 7.45
N VAL A 125 5.91 -15.53 6.77
CA VAL A 125 6.12 -15.59 5.32
C VAL A 125 7.19 -16.62 4.96
N VAL A 126 8.34 -16.60 5.63
CA VAL A 126 9.45 -17.54 5.35
C VAL A 126 9.00 -18.99 5.61
N ASP A 127 8.28 -19.25 6.68
CA ASP A 127 7.77 -20.58 7.00
C ASP A 127 6.73 -21.04 5.97
N ALA A 128 5.79 -20.16 5.58
CA ALA A 128 4.77 -20.49 4.60
C ALA A 128 5.37 -20.85 3.23
N VAL A 129 6.27 -20.02 2.70
CA VAL A 129 6.88 -20.30 1.39
C VAL A 129 7.79 -21.53 1.45
N SER A 130 8.46 -21.78 2.57
CA SER A 130 9.29 -22.97 2.79
C SER A 130 8.46 -24.26 2.87
N ALA A 131 7.24 -24.17 3.41
CA ALA A 131 6.27 -25.26 3.42
C ALA A 131 5.55 -25.43 2.07
N GLY A 132 5.91 -24.66 1.04
CA GLY A 132 5.32 -24.73 -0.28
C GLY A 132 3.95 -24.04 -0.41
N LYS A 133 3.58 -23.17 0.53
CA LYS A 133 2.34 -22.38 0.49
C LYS A 133 2.59 -21.02 -0.16
N ASP A 134 1.61 -20.57 -0.94
CA ASP A 134 1.53 -19.17 -1.34
C ASP A 134 1.00 -18.36 -0.14
N ILE A 135 1.32 -17.06 -0.08
CA ILE A 135 0.90 -16.24 1.07
C ILE A 135 0.52 -14.80 0.68
N TYR A 136 -0.59 -14.34 1.23
CA TYR A 136 -0.92 -12.94 1.40
C TYR A 136 -0.42 -12.50 2.77
N CYS A 137 0.42 -11.49 2.82
CA CYS A 137 0.91 -10.91 4.07
C CYS A 137 0.49 -9.45 4.18
N GLU A 138 -0.12 -9.06 5.28
CA GLU A 138 -0.46 -7.66 5.52
C GLU A 138 0.77 -6.74 5.49
N LYS A 139 0.51 -5.47 5.18
CA LYS A 139 1.50 -4.39 5.21
C LYS A 139 1.78 -3.94 6.67
N PRO A 140 2.93 -3.32 6.95
CA PRO A 140 4.12 -3.23 6.08
C PRO A 140 4.75 -4.61 5.91
N MET A 141 5.31 -4.89 4.75
CA MET A 141 5.83 -6.23 4.48
C MET A 141 6.75 -6.75 5.57
N SER A 142 7.60 -5.90 6.15
CA SER A 142 8.61 -6.30 7.12
C SER A 142 8.75 -5.34 8.29
N HIS A 143 9.28 -5.83 9.42
CA HIS A 143 9.56 -5.03 10.60
C HIS A 143 10.95 -4.35 10.55
N SER A 144 11.87 -4.87 9.74
CA SER A 144 13.19 -4.31 9.50
C SER A 144 13.62 -4.50 8.03
N PRO A 145 14.62 -3.72 7.52
CA PRO A 145 15.18 -3.94 6.20
C PRO A 145 15.71 -5.35 5.99
N ALA A 146 16.42 -5.90 6.97
CA ALA A 146 16.99 -7.25 6.90
C ALA A 146 15.90 -8.34 6.83
N ASP A 147 14.78 -8.14 7.53
CA ASP A 147 13.63 -9.04 7.43
C ASP A 147 13.05 -9.03 6.03
N GLY A 148 12.93 -7.84 5.41
CA GLY A 148 12.43 -7.69 4.05
C GLY A 148 13.32 -8.43 3.04
N VAL A 149 14.64 -8.28 3.13
CA VAL A 149 15.60 -9.02 2.29
C VAL A 149 15.43 -10.53 2.44
N ALA A 150 15.34 -11.03 3.68
CA ALA A 150 15.15 -12.46 3.96
C ALA A 150 13.82 -13.00 3.38
N MET A 151 12.74 -12.21 3.42
CA MET A 151 11.45 -12.58 2.84
C MET A 151 11.52 -12.65 1.31
N VAL A 152 12.20 -11.68 0.66
CA VAL A 152 12.41 -11.66 -0.80
C VAL A 152 13.19 -12.90 -1.23
N ASP A 153 14.30 -13.21 -0.55
CA ASP A 153 15.15 -14.34 -0.88
C ASP A 153 14.40 -15.68 -0.69
N ALA A 154 13.66 -15.83 0.40
CA ALA A 154 12.88 -17.04 0.67
C ALA A 154 11.78 -17.25 -0.38
N ALA A 155 11.04 -16.19 -0.74
CA ALA A 155 9.98 -16.26 -1.74
C ALA A 155 10.53 -16.63 -3.13
N LYS A 156 11.64 -15.99 -3.56
CA LYS A 156 12.31 -16.29 -4.83
C LYS A 156 12.83 -17.73 -4.87
N LYS A 157 13.48 -18.18 -3.79
CA LYS A 157 14.00 -19.55 -3.69
C LYS A 157 12.90 -20.60 -3.76
N ALA A 158 11.77 -20.34 -3.11
CA ALA A 158 10.64 -21.28 -3.06
C ALA A 158 9.75 -21.23 -4.32
N GLY A 159 9.85 -20.18 -5.15
CA GLY A 159 8.99 -19.97 -6.32
C GLY A 159 7.50 -19.84 -5.94
N ARG A 160 7.22 -19.29 -4.75
CA ARG A 160 5.86 -19.10 -4.25
C ARG A 160 5.36 -17.68 -4.49
N ILE A 161 4.05 -17.57 -4.63
CA ILE A 161 3.40 -16.28 -4.72
C ILE A 161 3.34 -15.66 -3.34
N VAL A 162 3.87 -14.44 -3.22
CA VAL A 162 3.73 -13.60 -2.04
C VAL A 162 3.09 -12.29 -2.50
N GLN A 163 1.89 -11.99 -1.99
CA GLN A 163 1.25 -10.69 -2.19
C GLN A 163 1.24 -9.92 -0.88
N ILE A 164 1.60 -8.64 -0.97
CA ILE A 164 1.59 -7.74 0.19
C ILE A 164 0.28 -6.95 0.24
N GLY A 165 -0.25 -6.75 1.42
CA GLY A 165 -1.58 -6.20 1.69
C GLY A 165 -1.68 -4.68 1.64
N SER A 166 -1.03 -3.99 0.69
CA SER A 166 -1.21 -2.56 0.46
C SER A 166 -2.28 -2.34 -0.61
N GLN A 167 -3.54 -2.32 -0.22
CA GLN A 167 -4.68 -2.39 -1.13
C GLN A 167 -4.77 -1.25 -2.15
N ARG A 168 -4.06 -0.11 -1.93
CA ARG A 168 -4.07 1.07 -2.83
C ARG A 168 -3.66 0.74 -4.27
N VAL A 169 -2.81 -0.26 -4.48
CA VAL A 169 -2.42 -0.74 -5.82
C VAL A 169 -3.58 -1.40 -6.58
N SER A 170 -4.67 -1.73 -5.89
CA SER A 170 -5.90 -2.29 -6.47
C SER A 170 -7.03 -1.26 -6.56
N SER A 171 -6.77 0.00 -6.24
CA SER A 171 -7.73 1.10 -6.32
C SER A 171 -7.97 1.54 -7.77
N GLN A 172 -9.24 1.69 -8.14
CA GLN A 172 -9.63 2.22 -9.46
C GLN A 172 -9.16 3.66 -9.66
N ILE A 173 -9.13 4.46 -8.58
CA ILE A 173 -8.64 5.85 -8.62
C ILE A 173 -7.15 5.86 -8.92
N CYS A 174 -6.36 5.04 -8.21
CA CYS A 174 -4.92 4.92 -8.46
C CYS A 174 -4.63 4.36 -9.87
N ALA A 175 -5.43 3.42 -10.36
CA ALA A 175 -5.32 2.91 -11.73
C ALA A 175 -5.59 3.99 -12.76
N LYS A 176 -6.65 4.80 -12.57
CA LYS A 176 -6.96 5.94 -13.46
C LYS A 176 -5.86 7.00 -13.43
N ALA A 177 -5.32 7.31 -12.24
CA ALA A 177 -4.17 8.22 -12.12
C ALA A 177 -2.96 7.70 -12.90
N LYS A 178 -2.63 6.41 -12.75
CA LYS A 178 -1.56 5.73 -13.49
C LYS A 178 -1.74 5.86 -15.00
N ASP A 179 -2.94 5.65 -15.50
CA ASP A 179 -3.25 5.75 -16.94
C ASP A 179 -3.01 7.18 -17.45
N LEU A 180 -3.47 8.21 -16.73
CA LEU A 180 -3.27 9.61 -17.12
C LEU A 180 -1.79 10.00 -17.12
N ILE A 181 -1.03 9.53 -16.12
CA ILE A 181 0.42 9.75 -16.05
C ILE A 181 1.13 9.05 -17.21
N ALA A 182 0.79 7.79 -17.50
CA ALA A 182 1.37 7.02 -18.60
C ALA A 182 1.07 7.63 -19.97
N GLN A 183 -0.06 8.33 -20.13
CA GLN A 183 -0.40 9.11 -21.34
C GLN A 183 0.41 10.42 -21.47
N GLY A 184 1.28 10.73 -20.51
CA GLY A 184 2.12 11.93 -20.52
C GLY A 184 1.34 13.22 -20.21
N MET A 185 0.16 13.12 -19.60
CA MET A 185 -0.69 14.27 -19.28
C MET A 185 -0.05 15.25 -18.28
N LEU A 186 0.88 14.77 -17.44
CA LEU A 186 1.62 15.61 -16.51
C LEU A 186 2.93 16.17 -17.10
N GLY A 187 3.43 15.62 -18.23
CA GLY A 187 4.77 15.93 -18.72
C GLY A 187 5.86 15.40 -17.77
N ASP A 188 6.95 16.14 -17.61
CA ASP A 188 8.02 15.79 -16.67
C ASP A 188 7.55 15.98 -15.23
N LEU A 189 7.76 14.99 -14.39
CA LEU A 189 7.38 15.05 -12.98
C LEU A 189 8.34 15.95 -12.20
N MET A 190 7.78 16.86 -11.41
CA MET A 190 8.53 17.89 -10.66
C MET A 190 8.57 17.62 -9.17
N LEU A 191 7.44 17.24 -8.58
CA LEU A 191 7.29 17.03 -7.14
C LEU A 191 6.08 16.14 -6.87
N VAL A 192 6.19 15.27 -5.87
CA VAL A 192 5.04 14.55 -5.32
C VAL A 192 4.86 14.89 -3.86
N GLU A 193 3.63 15.19 -3.47
CA GLU A 193 3.23 15.35 -2.08
C GLU A 193 2.18 14.31 -1.72
N GLY A 194 2.24 13.81 -0.48
CA GLY A 194 1.20 12.93 0.06
C GLY A 194 0.97 13.19 1.55
N TRP A 195 -0.27 13.02 1.99
CA TRP A 195 -0.61 13.22 3.40
C TRP A 195 -1.76 12.33 3.85
N LEU A 196 -1.73 12.04 5.16
CA LEU A 196 -2.79 11.35 5.87
C LEU A 196 -2.78 11.81 7.34
N GLY A 197 -3.93 12.13 7.88
CA GLY A 197 -4.06 12.51 9.28
C GLY A 197 -5.31 11.92 9.93
N ARG A 198 -5.22 11.66 11.23
CA ARG A 198 -6.29 11.18 12.09
C ARG A 198 -6.29 12.00 13.38
N ASN A 199 -7.43 12.17 14.01
CA ASN A 199 -7.53 12.99 15.23
C ASN A 199 -8.37 12.35 16.34
N ASP A 200 -8.50 11.04 16.33
CA ASP A 200 -9.30 10.28 17.29
C ASP A 200 -8.46 9.19 17.98
N PRO A 201 -8.90 8.70 19.17
CA PRO A 201 -8.17 7.66 19.88
C PRO A 201 -8.02 6.36 19.07
N THR A 202 -9.03 5.96 18.31
CA THR A 202 -9.00 4.75 17.48
C THR A 202 -7.97 4.89 16.37
N GLY A 203 -7.97 6.03 15.68
CA GLY A 203 -6.99 6.36 14.66
C GLY A 203 -5.54 6.43 15.16
N ALA A 204 -5.36 6.69 16.46
CA ALA A 204 -4.06 6.72 17.14
C ALA A 204 -3.71 5.42 17.89
N TRP A 205 -4.46 4.34 17.60
CA TRP A 205 -4.27 3.00 18.18
C TRP A 205 -4.45 2.91 19.70
N GLN A 206 -5.29 3.77 20.28
CA GLN A 206 -5.65 3.75 21.70
C GLN A 206 -6.68 2.66 22.00
N TYR A 207 -6.49 1.46 21.44
CA TYR A 207 -7.42 0.36 21.63
C TYR A 207 -7.40 -0.15 23.07
N PRO A 208 -8.57 -0.35 23.69
CA PRO A 208 -8.64 -1.08 24.93
C PRO A 208 -8.28 -2.56 24.69
N PRO A 209 -7.59 -3.21 25.63
CA PRO A 209 -7.38 -4.64 25.56
C PRO A 209 -8.74 -5.38 25.67
N PRO A 210 -8.86 -6.58 25.07
CA PRO A 210 -10.04 -7.43 25.26
C PRO A 210 -10.29 -7.70 26.75
N PRO A 211 -11.56 -7.71 27.21
CA PRO A 211 -11.89 -7.81 28.63
C PRO A 211 -11.41 -9.11 29.31
N ASP A 212 -11.32 -10.21 28.57
CA ASP A 212 -10.88 -11.53 29.05
C ASP A 212 -9.39 -11.80 28.82
N LEU A 213 -8.65 -10.81 28.29
CA LEU A 213 -7.24 -10.96 27.97
C LEU A 213 -6.40 -11.21 29.23
N SER A 214 -5.69 -12.32 29.24
CA SER A 214 -4.88 -12.76 30.37
C SER A 214 -3.78 -13.72 29.90
N PRO A 215 -2.76 -14.04 30.73
CA PRO A 215 -1.76 -15.07 30.39
C PRO A 215 -2.33 -16.47 30.17
N ARG A 216 -3.60 -16.72 30.53
CA ARG A 216 -4.28 -18.00 30.25
C ARG A 216 -4.91 -18.01 28.86
N THR A 217 -5.47 -16.87 28.44
CA THR A 217 -6.19 -16.75 27.17
C THR A 217 -5.30 -16.31 26.01
N LEU A 218 -4.10 -15.78 26.30
CA LEU A 218 -3.08 -15.38 25.33
C LEU A 218 -1.76 -16.11 25.61
N ASP A 219 -1.18 -16.75 24.61
CA ASP A 219 0.20 -17.21 24.65
C ASP A 219 1.15 -16.01 24.48
N TRP A 220 1.38 -15.31 25.60
CA TRP A 220 2.18 -14.10 25.64
C TRP A 220 3.65 -14.32 25.28
N ASP A 221 4.23 -15.43 25.71
CA ASP A 221 5.64 -15.73 25.44
C ASP A 221 5.89 -15.96 23.96
N THR A 222 5.01 -16.71 23.31
CA THR A 222 5.07 -16.89 21.85
C THR A 222 4.74 -15.57 21.14
N TRP A 223 3.74 -14.81 21.61
CA TRP A 223 3.33 -13.56 20.96
C TRP A 223 4.47 -12.54 20.84
N GLN A 224 5.34 -12.46 21.83
CA GLN A 224 6.51 -11.56 21.81
C GLN A 224 7.53 -11.92 20.71
N GLY A 225 7.50 -13.13 20.17
CA GLY A 225 8.45 -13.55 19.13
C GLY A 225 9.90 -13.54 19.61
N THR A 226 10.76 -12.93 18.80
CA THR A 226 12.22 -12.84 19.04
C THR A 226 12.64 -11.59 19.81
N VAL A 227 11.71 -10.67 20.13
CA VAL A 227 12.06 -9.47 20.90
C VAL A 227 12.37 -9.82 22.36
N PRO A 228 13.14 -8.97 23.07
CA PRO A 228 13.44 -9.19 24.49
C PRO A 228 12.18 -9.41 25.30
N LYS A 229 12.14 -10.50 26.05
CA LYS A 229 10.96 -10.90 26.84
C LYS A 229 10.68 -9.90 27.95
N ARG A 230 9.39 -9.62 28.14
CA ARG A 230 8.85 -8.77 29.23
C ARG A 230 7.65 -9.41 29.87
N ALA A 231 7.32 -8.95 31.06
CA ALA A 231 6.08 -9.34 31.74
C ALA A 231 4.86 -9.06 30.86
N PHE A 232 3.79 -9.84 31.10
CA PHE A 232 2.53 -9.65 30.39
C PHE A 232 1.99 -8.23 30.60
N ASP A 233 1.69 -7.57 29.48
CA ASP A 233 1.04 -6.25 29.47
C ASP A 233 -0.05 -6.23 28.39
N PRO A 234 -1.34 -6.17 28.81
CA PRO A 234 -2.47 -6.18 27.89
C PRO A 234 -2.51 -4.97 26.96
N ASN A 235 -1.98 -3.81 27.42
CA ASN A 235 -1.94 -2.60 26.58
C ASN A 235 -0.93 -2.74 25.45
N ILE A 236 0.20 -3.39 25.67
CA ILE A 236 1.18 -3.67 24.62
C ILE A 236 0.57 -4.59 23.55
N PHE A 237 -0.14 -5.64 23.97
CA PHE A 237 -0.84 -6.50 23.01
C PHE A 237 -1.87 -5.72 22.20
N ALA A 238 -2.71 -4.90 22.84
CA ALA A 238 -3.77 -4.15 22.14
C ALA A 238 -3.22 -3.02 21.25
N ARG A 239 -2.10 -2.41 21.64
CA ARG A 239 -1.53 -1.19 21.04
C ARG A 239 -0.12 -1.40 20.48
N TRP A 240 0.22 -2.59 20.04
CA TRP A 240 1.57 -2.99 19.63
C TRP A 240 2.21 -2.03 18.58
N ARG A 241 1.42 -1.37 17.75
CA ARG A 241 1.87 -0.35 16.78
C ARG A 241 2.55 0.86 17.41
N CYS A 242 2.31 1.09 18.70
CA CYS A 242 2.89 2.20 19.45
C CYS A 242 4.35 1.97 19.86
N TRP A 243 4.83 0.72 19.81
CA TRP A 243 6.18 0.34 20.23
C TRP A 243 7.02 -0.24 19.10
N LYS A 244 8.22 0.34 18.92
CA LYS A 244 9.17 -0.05 17.86
C LYS A 244 9.62 -1.51 17.92
N GLU A 245 9.46 -2.14 19.08
CA GLU A 245 9.82 -3.56 19.28
C GLU A 245 8.84 -4.50 18.55
N TYR A 246 7.61 -4.06 18.33
CA TYR A 246 6.54 -4.89 17.76
C TYR A 246 5.98 -4.35 16.46
N GLY A 247 6.10 -3.03 16.22
CA GLY A 247 5.57 -2.36 15.05
C GLY A 247 6.48 -1.26 14.52
N THR A 248 6.13 -0.76 13.36
CA THR A 248 6.87 0.27 12.63
C THR A 248 6.24 1.66 12.76
N GLY A 249 5.24 1.81 13.64
CA GLY A 249 4.57 3.08 13.91
C GLY A 249 3.85 3.67 12.71
N VAL A 250 3.71 4.99 12.69
CA VAL A 250 3.00 5.71 11.61
C VAL A 250 3.66 5.50 10.24
N ALA A 251 4.96 5.26 10.20
CA ALA A 251 5.65 5.02 8.94
C ALA A 251 5.21 3.70 8.29
N GLY A 252 5.31 2.57 9.00
CA GLY A 252 4.91 1.29 8.43
C GLY A 252 3.39 1.09 8.37
N ASP A 253 2.62 1.65 9.31
CA ASP A 253 1.17 1.42 9.32
C ASP A 253 0.41 2.35 8.34
N LEU A 254 0.83 3.60 8.17
CA LEU A 254 0.11 4.60 7.38
C LEU A 254 0.90 5.11 6.17
N LEU A 255 2.17 5.48 6.34
CA LEU A 255 2.98 5.99 5.24
C LEU A 255 3.14 4.97 4.12
N VAL A 256 3.18 3.67 4.45
CA VAL A 256 3.26 2.60 3.45
C VAL A 256 2.12 2.64 2.43
N HIS A 257 0.91 3.04 2.83
CA HIS A 257 -0.21 3.22 1.88
C HIS A 257 0.08 4.35 0.89
N LEU A 258 0.60 5.49 1.38
CA LEU A 258 0.99 6.61 0.53
C LEU A 258 2.14 6.23 -0.40
N ILE A 259 3.13 5.51 0.09
CA ILE A 259 4.29 5.09 -0.71
C ILE A 259 3.88 4.06 -1.78
N SER A 260 3.16 3.00 -1.41
CA SER A 260 2.75 1.95 -2.36
C SER A 260 1.78 2.50 -3.42
N GLY A 261 0.82 3.35 -3.02
CA GLY A 261 -0.08 4.02 -3.95
C GLY A 261 0.67 4.93 -4.93
N MET A 262 1.60 5.75 -4.45
CA MET A 262 2.44 6.60 -5.28
C MET A 262 3.32 5.76 -6.23
N MET A 263 4.04 4.77 -5.71
CA MET A 263 4.90 3.89 -6.53
C MET A 263 4.08 3.23 -7.65
N PHE A 264 2.88 2.76 -7.33
CA PHE A 264 1.97 2.16 -8.31
C PHE A 264 1.53 3.17 -9.39
N MET A 265 1.08 4.37 -8.98
CA MET A 265 0.64 5.41 -9.92
C MET A 265 1.75 5.86 -10.84
N LEU A 266 2.97 6.00 -10.34
CA LEU A 266 4.14 6.47 -11.10
C LEU A 266 4.85 5.33 -11.87
N GLY A 267 4.50 4.06 -11.62
CA GLY A 267 5.19 2.92 -12.21
C GLY A 267 6.62 2.71 -11.67
N ILE A 268 6.91 3.18 -10.46
CA ILE A 268 8.20 3.02 -9.77
C ILE A 268 8.21 1.70 -9.01
N ASN A 269 9.26 0.91 -9.18
CA ASN A 269 9.50 -0.30 -8.39
C ASN A 269 10.93 -0.33 -7.81
N GLU A 270 11.43 0.82 -7.42
CA GLU A 270 12.73 0.99 -6.77
C GLU A 270 12.56 1.68 -5.42
N PRO A 271 13.40 1.40 -4.43
CA PRO A 271 13.37 2.12 -3.17
C PRO A 271 13.88 3.55 -3.35
N PRO A 272 13.59 4.48 -2.42
CA PRO A 272 14.19 5.80 -2.46
C PRO A 272 15.70 5.72 -2.26
N LYS A 273 16.44 6.56 -2.97
CA LYS A 273 17.90 6.69 -2.78
C LYS A 273 18.22 7.30 -1.42
N GLN A 274 17.38 8.22 -0.96
CA GLN A 274 17.64 9.03 0.23
C GLN A 274 16.33 9.38 0.95
N ALA A 275 16.38 9.51 2.28
CA ALA A 275 15.28 9.98 3.12
C ALA A 275 15.79 10.93 4.20
N SER A 276 15.03 12.02 4.43
CA SER A 276 15.25 12.95 5.53
C SER A 276 13.94 13.19 6.25
N ALA A 277 13.87 12.83 7.54
CA ALA A 277 12.63 12.82 8.30
C ALA A 277 12.72 13.62 9.59
N VAL A 278 11.59 14.28 9.93
CA VAL A 278 11.36 14.97 11.20
C VAL A 278 10.02 14.56 11.79
N GLY A 279 9.87 14.70 13.11
CA GLY A 279 8.61 14.31 13.74
C GLY A 279 8.68 14.37 15.26
N GLY A 280 7.80 13.65 15.92
CA GLY A 280 7.81 13.54 17.39
C GLY A 280 6.52 13.00 17.96
N ILE A 281 6.55 12.74 19.27
CA ILE A 281 5.37 12.43 20.07
C ILE A 281 4.79 13.78 20.53
N ARG A 282 3.72 14.25 19.87
CA ARG A 282 3.17 15.59 20.10
C ARG A 282 1.87 15.56 20.89
N ARG A 283 0.97 14.64 20.56
CA ARG A 283 -0.37 14.52 21.16
C ARG A 283 -0.49 13.32 22.12
N TRP A 284 -0.12 12.12 21.67
CA TRP A 284 -0.42 10.87 22.35
C TRP A 284 0.73 10.45 23.26
N LYS A 285 0.77 11.05 24.48
CA LYS A 285 1.80 10.81 25.50
C LYS A 285 1.44 9.63 26.39
N ASP A 286 1.23 8.48 25.81
CA ASP A 286 0.73 7.22 26.41
C ASP A 286 1.84 6.21 26.71
N GLY A 287 3.10 6.63 26.67
CA GLY A 287 4.27 5.78 26.87
C GLY A 287 4.83 5.18 25.59
N ARG A 288 4.21 5.46 24.43
CA ARG A 288 4.75 5.02 23.12
C ARG A 288 6.15 5.52 22.87
N ASN A 289 6.92 4.74 22.11
CA ASN A 289 8.23 5.18 21.63
C ASN A 289 8.28 5.46 20.12
N MET A 290 7.13 5.29 19.43
CA MET A 290 6.97 5.67 18.02
C MET A 290 6.32 7.06 17.90
N PRO A 291 6.74 7.91 16.92
CA PRO A 291 6.17 9.23 16.72
C PRO A 291 4.69 9.17 16.33
N ASP A 292 3.92 10.19 16.70
CA ASP A 292 2.55 10.41 16.25
C ASP A 292 2.42 11.52 15.19
N VAL A 293 3.50 12.26 14.97
CA VAL A 293 3.68 13.20 13.83
C VAL A 293 4.97 12.83 13.13
N HIS A 294 4.90 12.65 11.80
CA HIS A 294 6.04 12.25 10.99
C HIS A 294 5.97 12.92 9.61
N ALA A 295 7.00 13.66 9.24
CA ALA A 295 7.14 14.26 7.93
C ALA A 295 8.48 13.84 7.34
N VAL A 296 8.51 13.50 6.05
CA VAL A 296 9.69 12.97 5.39
C VAL A 296 9.79 13.47 3.95
N VAL A 297 11.01 13.79 3.54
CA VAL A 297 11.38 14.07 2.14
C VAL A 297 12.23 12.91 1.64
N TYR A 298 11.87 12.40 0.48
CA TYR A 298 12.60 11.34 -0.22
C TYR A 298 13.13 11.84 -1.55
N TYR A 299 14.12 11.11 -2.08
CA TYR A 299 14.47 11.12 -3.50
C TYR A 299 14.24 9.73 -4.10
N PHE A 300 13.25 9.60 -4.99
CA PHE A 300 13.05 8.44 -5.85
C PHE A 300 13.70 8.72 -7.20
N GLY A 301 14.87 8.14 -7.44
CA GLY A 301 15.73 8.65 -8.51
C GLY A 301 16.14 10.09 -8.20
N ASP A 302 15.70 11.03 -9.02
CA ASP A 302 15.90 12.47 -8.85
C ASP A 302 14.58 13.20 -8.51
N LEU A 303 13.46 12.44 -8.41
CA LEU A 303 12.15 13.00 -8.09
C LEU A 303 12.05 13.25 -6.58
N PRO A 304 11.87 14.50 -6.14
CA PRO A 304 11.57 14.81 -4.75
C PRO A 304 10.14 14.39 -4.41
N VAL A 305 9.98 13.74 -3.25
CA VAL A 305 8.70 13.27 -2.73
C VAL A 305 8.57 13.72 -1.28
N TYR A 306 7.51 14.44 -0.95
CA TYR A 306 7.24 14.91 0.40
C TYR A 306 5.99 14.22 0.97
N MET A 307 6.16 13.50 2.07
CA MET A 307 5.08 12.78 2.75
C MET A 307 4.93 13.24 4.19
N ARG A 308 3.69 13.39 4.66
CA ARG A 308 3.41 13.81 6.04
C ARG A 308 2.26 13.03 6.65
N LEU A 309 2.46 12.65 7.91
CA LEU A 309 1.51 11.91 8.74
C LEU A 309 1.28 12.62 10.05
N ASN A 310 0.04 12.67 10.52
CA ASN A 310 -0.31 13.35 11.76
C ASN A 310 -1.48 12.63 12.45
N LEU A 311 -1.25 12.07 13.64
CA LEU A 311 -2.31 11.47 14.45
C LEU A 311 -2.97 12.48 15.41
N GLY A 312 -2.67 13.76 15.28
CA GLY A 312 -3.23 14.84 16.09
C GLY A 312 -4.11 15.80 15.30
N THR A 313 -4.23 15.63 13.98
CA THR A 313 -5.06 16.46 13.11
C THR A 313 -5.63 15.61 12.00
N GLU A 314 -6.94 15.66 11.81
CA GLU A 314 -7.63 14.96 10.73
C GLU A 314 -7.31 15.59 9.38
N MET A 315 -6.86 14.76 8.45
CA MET A 315 -6.62 15.10 7.04
C MET A 315 -6.98 13.88 6.19
N PRO A 316 -7.70 14.05 5.08
CA PRO A 316 -7.97 12.92 4.18
C PRO A 316 -6.66 12.38 3.63
N GLU A 317 -6.65 11.09 3.31
CA GLU A 317 -5.56 10.51 2.50
C GLU A 317 -5.60 11.12 1.11
N ALA A 318 -4.50 11.73 0.70
CA ALA A 318 -4.43 12.38 -0.60
C ALA A 318 -2.99 12.49 -1.11
N TYR A 319 -2.90 12.72 -2.43
CA TYR A 319 -1.67 13.00 -3.15
C TYR A 319 -1.85 14.23 -4.03
N ARG A 320 -0.77 14.97 -4.22
CA ARG A 320 -0.61 15.97 -5.28
C ARG A 320 0.62 15.64 -6.09
N ILE A 321 0.42 15.31 -7.37
CA ILE A 321 1.49 14.97 -8.30
C ILE A 321 1.62 16.14 -9.27
N GLN A 322 2.76 16.81 -9.24
CA GLN A 322 3.02 18.01 -10.00
C GLN A 322 3.94 17.69 -11.17
N GLY A 323 3.54 18.10 -12.35
CA GLY A 323 4.30 17.93 -13.58
C GLY A 323 4.37 19.21 -14.39
N SER A 324 5.23 19.23 -15.42
CA SER A 324 5.45 20.42 -16.28
C SER A 324 4.22 20.79 -17.12
N LYS A 325 3.25 19.89 -17.31
CA LYS A 325 2.03 20.10 -18.11
C LYS A 325 0.75 20.07 -17.30
N GLY A 326 0.80 19.76 -16.01
CA GLY A 326 -0.41 19.67 -15.20
C GLY A 326 -0.13 19.30 -13.74
N VAL A 327 -1.17 19.42 -12.93
CA VAL A 327 -1.20 18.99 -11.53
C VAL A 327 -2.32 17.98 -11.36
N LEU A 328 -2.02 16.83 -10.80
CA LEU A 328 -2.97 15.77 -10.49
C LEU A 328 -3.17 15.67 -8.98
N ASP A 329 -4.37 15.98 -8.53
CA ASP A 329 -4.80 15.75 -7.16
C ASP A 329 -5.57 14.42 -7.08
N VAL A 330 -5.19 13.54 -6.15
CA VAL A 330 -5.81 12.23 -5.94
C VAL A 330 -6.20 12.12 -4.48
N THR A 331 -7.45 11.78 -4.22
CA THR A 331 -7.98 11.44 -2.89
C THR A 331 -8.45 9.98 -2.86
N GLY A 332 -8.99 9.53 -1.73
CA GLY A 332 -9.50 8.17 -1.61
C GLY A 332 -10.58 7.79 -2.64
N SER A 333 -11.37 8.74 -3.13
CA SER A 333 -12.53 8.48 -4.02
C SER A 333 -12.58 9.34 -5.28
N THR A 334 -11.68 10.32 -5.42
CA THR A 334 -11.71 11.26 -6.55
C THR A 334 -10.30 11.56 -7.05
N LEU A 335 -10.21 11.90 -8.32
CA LEU A 335 -9.03 12.55 -8.87
C LEU A 335 -9.42 13.76 -9.71
N SER A 336 -8.51 14.73 -9.79
CA SER A 336 -8.68 15.93 -10.61
C SER A 336 -7.32 16.28 -11.23
N LEU A 337 -7.25 16.33 -12.55
CA LEU A 337 -6.08 16.77 -13.31
C LEU A 337 -6.35 18.15 -13.89
N ALA A 338 -5.62 19.15 -13.38
CA ALA A 338 -5.64 20.52 -13.86
C ALA A 338 -4.47 20.74 -14.83
N PRO A 339 -4.70 20.94 -16.13
CA PRO A 339 -3.64 21.20 -17.09
C PRO A 339 -2.97 22.55 -16.85
N GLN A 340 -1.69 22.64 -17.21
CA GLN A 340 -0.88 23.86 -17.20
C GLN A 340 -0.29 24.11 -18.58
N THR A 341 -0.34 25.35 -19.05
CA THR A 341 0.15 25.70 -20.38
C THR A 341 1.65 25.99 -20.42
N GLY A 342 2.23 26.39 -19.27
CA GLY A 342 3.64 26.81 -19.20
C GLY A 342 3.95 28.07 -20.04
N LYS A 343 2.93 28.73 -20.57
CA LYS A 343 3.10 29.91 -21.41
C LYS A 343 2.99 31.21 -20.58
N ASP A 344 3.88 32.11 -20.86
CA ASP A 344 3.78 33.45 -20.35
C ASP A 344 2.69 34.19 -21.15
N ASN A 345 1.60 34.58 -20.48
CA ASN A 345 0.47 35.25 -21.11
C ASN A 345 0.67 36.75 -21.26
N TYR A 346 1.60 37.32 -20.48
CA TYR A 346 1.93 38.74 -20.52
C TYR A 346 3.23 39.02 -19.77
N PRO A 347 4.18 39.75 -20.36
CA PRO A 347 5.50 40.07 -19.76
C PRO A 347 5.39 41.21 -18.74
N SER A 348 4.78 40.96 -17.58
CA SER A 348 4.41 42.02 -16.65
C SER A 348 5.54 42.39 -15.66
N TYR A 349 6.05 41.41 -14.93
CA TYR A 349 6.90 41.68 -13.76
C TYR A 349 8.31 42.20 -14.14
N TYR A 350 9.02 41.45 -14.97
CA TYR A 350 10.40 41.78 -15.32
C TYR A 350 10.56 43.05 -16.16
N THR A 351 9.55 43.37 -16.98
CA THR A 351 9.56 44.62 -17.78
C THR A 351 9.46 45.89 -16.93
N GLY A 352 8.99 45.75 -15.67
CA GLY A 352 9.00 46.88 -14.72
C GLY A 352 10.42 47.38 -14.35
N SER A 353 11.46 46.55 -14.61
CA SER A 353 12.86 46.96 -14.39
C SER A 353 13.50 47.66 -15.60
N TYR A 354 12.78 47.77 -16.72
CA TYR A 354 13.30 48.43 -17.92
C TYR A 354 13.06 49.95 -17.88
N PRO A 355 13.96 50.76 -18.41
CA PRO A 355 13.65 52.15 -18.70
C PRO A 355 12.40 52.30 -19.56
N HIS A 356 11.59 53.35 -19.31
CA HIS A 356 10.25 53.50 -19.90
C HIS A 356 10.21 53.26 -21.42
N ALA A 357 11.07 53.96 -22.19
CA ALA A 357 11.09 53.78 -23.64
C ALA A 357 11.47 52.35 -24.09
N MET A 358 12.35 51.67 -23.33
CA MET A 358 12.74 50.28 -23.62
C MET A 358 11.58 49.32 -23.32
N ARG A 359 10.88 49.58 -22.23
CA ARG A 359 9.70 48.79 -21.87
C ARG A 359 8.61 48.88 -22.91
N GLU A 360 8.28 50.06 -23.38
CA GLU A 360 7.28 50.29 -24.42
C GLU A 360 7.67 49.58 -25.71
N ALA A 361 8.87 49.75 -26.20
CA ALA A 361 9.36 49.06 -27.40
C ALA A 361 9.34 47.55 -27.26
N TYR A 362 9.70 47.03 -26.05
CA TYR A 362 9.64 45.58 -25.77
C TYR A 362 8.22 45.05 -25.78
N LEU A 363 7.29 45.76 -25.14
CA LEU A 363 5.88 45.35 -25.07
C LEU A 363 5.21 45.42 -26.44
N GLU A 364 5.49 46.46 -27.24
CA GLU A 364 5.01 46.58 -28.62
C GLU A 364 5.44 45.39 -29.48
N LYS A 365 6.74 45.04 -29.44
CA LYS A 365 7.25 43.86 -30.12
C LYS A 365 6.63 42.56 -29.63
N TRP A 366 6.48 42.41 -28.30
CA TRP A 366 5.87 41.25 -27.72
C TRP A 366 4.43 41.05 -28.19
N HIS A 367 3.65 42.15 -28.23
CA HIS A 367 2.26 42.13 -28.72
C HIS A 367 2.21 41.75 -30.19
N GLN A 368 3.06 42.28 -31.03
CA GLN A 368 3.12 41.92 -32.44
C GLN A 368 3.40 40.41 -32.65
N GLU A 369 4.24 39.85 -31.82
CA GLU A 369 4.63 38.42 -31.93
C GLU A 369 3.64 37.44 -31.29
N ASN A 370 2.89 37.88 -30.26
CA ASN A 370 2.12 36.99 -29.40
C ASN A 370 0.59 37.20 -29.48
N ASP A 371 0.07 38.39 -29.70
CA ASP A 371 -1.38 38.64 -29.77
C ASP A 371 -2.08 37.78 -30.86
N PRO A 372 -1.53 37.58 -32.05
CA PRO A 372 -2.14 36.71 -33.04
C PRO A 372 -2.18 35.24 -32.59
N LYS A 373 -1.26 34.84 -31.75
CA LYS A 373 -1.22 33.47 -31.17
C LYS A 373 -2.12 33.36 -29.93
N LEU A 374 -2.29 34.42 -29.17
CA LEU A 374 -3.20 34.49 -28.01
C LEU A 374 -4.66 34.47 -28.47
N GLY A 375 -4.99 35.13 -29.57
CA GLY A 375 -6.33 35.06 -30.20
C GLY A 375 -6.65 33.68 -30.81
N GLN A 376 -5.61 32.86 -31.08
CA GLN A 376 -5.71 31.47 -31.51
C GLN A 376 -5.48 30.51 -30.34
N ALA A 377 -5.17 31.02 -29.15
CA ALA A 377 -4.98 30.18 -27.99
C ALA A 377 -6.28 29.41 -27.71
N THR A 378 -6.25 28.18 -28.08
CA THR A 378 -7.24 27.18 -27.68
C THR A 378 -7.61 27.41 -26.23
N ALA A 379 -8.87 27.35 -25.90
CA ALA A 379 -9.40 27.34 -24.56
C ALA A 379 -8.47 26.49 -23.66
N MET A 380 -8.22 26.95 -22.43
CA MET A 380 -7.45 26.17 -21.46
C MET A 380 -7.98 24.74 -21.50
N PRO A 381 -7.13 23.72 -21.62
CA PRO A 381 -7.63 22.35 -21.60
C PRO A 381 -8.47 22.16 -20.33
N GLU A 382 -9.62 21.55 -20.48
CA GLU A 382 -10.55 21.33 -19.35
C GLU A 382 -9.90 20.46 -18.29
N THR A 383 -10.23 20.75 -17.02
CA THR A 383 -9.88 19.88 -15.91
C THR A 383 -10.54 18.53 -16.09
N ILE A 384 -9.75 17.47 -16.06
CA ILE A 384 -10.25 16.10 -16.09
C ILE A 384 -10.57 15.68 -14.65
N SER A 385 -11.83 15.36 -14.39
CA SER A 385 -12.27 14.86 -13.09
C SER A 385 -12.79 13.44 -13.21
N PHE A 386 -12.50 12.62 -12.21
CA PHE A 386 -12.99 11.25 -12.11
C PHE A 386 -13.37 10.95 -10.67
N SER A 387 -14.50 10.30 -10.45
CA SER A 387 -14.96 9.82 -9.15
C SER A 387 -15.29 8.33 -9.25
N GLY A 388 -14.76 7.56 -8.36
CA GLY A 388 -15.14 6.15 -8.23
C GLY A 388 -16.51 6.04 -7.54
N PRO A 389 -17.40 5.13 -8.00
CA PRO A 389 -18.72 4.97 -7.39
C PRO A 389 -18.66 4.44 -5.95
N ASP A 390 -17.71 3.58 -5.65
CA ASP A 390 -17.42 3.02 -4.33
C ASP A 390 -15.93 2.73 -4.22
N PHE A 391 -15.32 3.24 -3.15
CA PHE A 391 -13.93 2.97 -2.87
C PHE A 391 -13.81 1.65 -2.09
N ASP A 392 -13.76 0.53 -2.82
CA ASP A 392 -13.41 -0.76 -2.27
C ASP A 392 -12.20 -1.33 -3.04
N ASP A 393 -11.03 -1.25 -2.44
CA ASP A 393 -9.79 -1.81 -2.98
C ASP A 393 -9.45 -3.19 -2.39
N VAL A 394 -10.08 -3.57 -1.28
CA VAL A 394 -9.77 -4.81 -0.55
C VAL A 394 -10.22 -6.06 -1.30
N ARG A 395 -11.47 -6.10 -1.76
CA ARG A 395 -11.97 -7.26 -2.51
C ARG A 395 -11.23 -7.50 -3.83
N PRO A 396 -11.01 -6.48 -4.68
CA PRO A 396 -10.17 -6.65 -5.87
C PRO A 396 -8.75 -7.11 -5.53
N HIS A 397 -8.18 -6.61 -4.45
CA HIS A 397 -6.84 -6.99 -4.01
C HIS A 397 -6.77 -8.45 -3.56
N LEU A 398 -7.71 -8.90 -2.73
CA LEU A 398 -7.84 -10.29 -2.32
C LEU A 398 -8.16 -11.20 -3.51
N TRP A 399 -9.05 -10.77 -4.42
CA TRP A 399 -9.36 -11.53 -5.62
C TRP A 399 -8.13 -11.76 -6.47
N THR A 400 -7.31 -10.72 -6.70
CA THR A 400 -6.05 -10.84 -7.43
C THR A 400 -5.12 -11.87 -6.82
N TYR A 401 -5.02 -11.90 -5.50
CA TYR A 401 -4.23 -12.91 -4.78
C TYR A 401 -4.74 -14.34 -5.05
N PHE A 402 -6.02 -14.59 -4.81
CA PHE A 402 -6.58 -15.93 -5.00
C PHE A 402 -6.55 -16.38 -6.46
N GLU A 403 -6.72 -15.46 -7.41
CA GLU A 403 -6.52 -15.75 -8.84
C GLU A 403 -5.05 -16.06 -9.17
N ALA A 404 -4.11 -15.38 -8.54
CA ALA A 404 -2.70 -15.70 -8.70
C ALA A 404 -2.38 -17.11 -8.17
N VAL A 405 -2.96 -17.52 -7.04
CA VAL A 405 -2.85 -18.88 -6.52
C VAL A 405 -3.37 -19.92 -7.52
N ARG A 406 -4.54 -19.66 -8.16
CA ARG A 406 -5.16 -20.55 -9.17
C ARG A 406 -4.36 -20.61 -10.46
N THR A 407 -3.95 -19.45 -10.97
CA THR A 407 -3.45 -19.31 -12.34
C THR A 407 -1.94 -19.23 -12.43
N ARG A 408 -1.27 -19.04 -11.31
CA ARG A 408 0.19 -18.78 -11.20
C ARG A 408 0.62 -17.48 -11.89
N LYS A 409 -0.32 -16.57 -12.16
CA LYS A 409 0.00 -15.22 -12.68
C LYS A 409 0.63 -14.36 -11.59
N PRO A 410 1.50 -13.40 -11.95
CA PRO A 410 2.06 -12.47 -10.98
C PRO A 410 0.97 -11.61 -10.32
N VAL A 411 1.24 -11.17 -9.11
CA VAL A 411 0.41 -10.23 -8.35
C VAL A 411 0.88 -8.80 -8.58
N VAL A 412 0.01 -7.83 -8.28
CA VAL A 412 0.33 -6.40 -8.47
C VAL A 412 1.40 -5.94 -7.49
N GLU A 413 1.28 -6.31 -6.22
CA GLU A 413 2.25 -6.00 -5.18
C GLU A 413 2.91 -7.29 -4.71
N ASP A 414 3.95 -7.67 -5.45
CA ASP A 414 4.77 -8.83 -5.10
C ASP A 414 5.75 -8.52 -3.94
N VAL A 415 6.50 -9.52 -3.55
CA VAL A 415 7.47 -9.43 -2.46
C VAL A 415 8.56 -8.37 -2.70
N VAL A 416 8.90 -8.06 -3.96
CA VAL A 416 9.92 -7.05 -4.29
C VAL A 416 9.33 -5.65 -4.17
N PHE A 417 8.15 -5.43 -4.75
CA PHE A 417 7.43 -4.17 -4.61
C PHE A 417 7.12 -3.86 -3.14
N GLY A 418 6.59 -4.83 -2.40
CA GLY A 418 6.29 -4.68 -0.98
C GLY A 418 7.53 -4.39 -0.13
N HIS A 419 8.69 -5.02 -0.47
CA HIS A 419 9.97 -4.71 0.18
C HIS A 419 10.39 -3.26 -0.06
N ASN A 420 10.33 -2.78 -1.29
CA ASN A 420 10.73 -1.42 -1.65
C ASN A 420 9.84 -0.38 -0.98
N ALA A 421 8.54 -0.63 -0.90
CA ALA A 421 7.59 0.23 -0.18
C ALA A 421 7.86 0.25 1.34
N ALA A 422 8.09 -0.92 1.95
CA ALA A 422 8.45 -1.03 3.36
C ALA A 422 9.80 -0.39 3.66
N LEU A 423 10.78 -0.52 2.76
CA LEU A 423 12.11 0.07 2.91
C LEU A 423 12.05 1.60 2.98
N ALA A 424 11.19 2.24 2.18
CA ALA A 424 10.96 3.68 2.30
C ALA A 424 10.49 4.06 3.73
N CYS A 425 9.59 3.26 4.32
CA CYS A 425 9.12 3.46 5.69
C CYS A 425 10.23 3.24 6.74
N HIS A 426 11.08 2.24 6.54
CA HIS A 426 12.24 2.00 7.40
C HIS A 426 13.25 3.15 7.32
N MET A 427 13.52 3.67 6.11
CA MET A 427 14.40 4.84 5.93
C MET A 427 13.84 6.08 6.62
N ALA A 428 12.51 6.30 6.59
CA ALA A 428 11.89 7.38 7.33
C ALA A 428 12.10 7.24 8.84
N ASN A 429 11.86 6.05 9.40
CA ASN A 429 12.08 5.77 10.82
C ASN A 429 13.55 5.92 11.22
N GLU A 430 14.47 5.35 10.45
CA GLU A 430 15.91 5.47 10.72
C GLU A 430 16.39 6.93 10.68
N SER A 431 15.96 7.70 9.69
CA SER A 431 16.26 9.14 9.62
C SER A 431 15.74 9.89 10.84
N TYR A 432 14.49 9.63 11.24
CA TYR A 432 13.89 10.23 12.42
C TYR A 432 14.65 9.91 13.72
N PHE A 433 14.97 8.64 13.95
CA PHE A 433 15.65 8.21 15.18
C PHE A 433 17.11 8.65 15.23
N ARG A 434 17.81 8.61 14.12
CA ARG A 434 19.23 9.04 14.00
C ARG A 434 19.37 10.57 13.86
N LYS A 435 18.26 11.28 13.58
CA LYS A 435 18.23 12.74 13.35
C LYS A 435 19.18 13.18 12.22
N THR A 436 19.23 12.41 11.16
CA THR A 436 20.09 12.67 10.00
C THR A 436 19.44 12.15 8.72
N THR A 437 19.89 12.64 7.60
CA THR A 437 19.57 12.05 6.30
C THR A 437 20.19 10.66 6.18
N VAL A 438 19.43 9.73 5.63
CA VAL A 438 19.88 8.35 5.40
C VAL A 438 19.77 7.97 3.93
N SER A 439 20.58 6.99 3.51
CA SER A 439 20.58 6.44 2.16
C SER A 439 20.49 4.92 2.20
N TRP A 440 19.94 4.33 1.13
CA TRP A 440 19.97 2.89 0.95
C TRP A 440 21.23 2.47 0.18
N ASP A 441 21.97 1.52 0.73
CA ASP A 441 23.10 0.88 0.07
C ASP A 441 22.68 -0.50 -0.46
N GLU A 442 22.45 -0.57 -1.76
CA GLU A 442 22.00 -1.79 -2.43
C GLU A 442 23.02 -2.92 -2.32
N ALA A 443 24.32 -2.62 -2.32
CA ALA A 443 25.37 -3.63 -2.27
C ALA A 443 25.45 -4.32 -0.91
N SER A 444 25.35 -3.57 0.18
CA SER A 444 25.36 -4.12 1.54
C SER A 444 23.97 -4.44 2.09
N LYS A 445 22.89 -4.06 1.36
CA LYS A 445 21.49 -4.20 1.83
C LYS A 445 21.25 -3.54 3.19
N THR A 446 21.83 -2.36 3.41
CA THR A 446 21.73 -1.62 4.68
C THR A 446 21.41 -0.14 4.46
N ILE A 447 20.78 0.47 5.49
CA ILE A 447 20.57 1.91 5.56
C ILE A 447 21.81 2.57 6.17
N LYS A 448 22.41 3.50 5.43
CA LYS A 448 23.59 4.28 5.82
C LYS A 448 23.24 5.75 6.09
N THR A 449 24.06 6.41 6.90
CA THR A 449 24.03 7.85 7.16
C THR A 449 25.03 8.58 6.27
#